data_df8265424c661271900f4342be29783c
#
_entry.id   df8265424c661271900f4342be29783c
#
_cell.length_a   1.000
_cell.length_b   1.000
_cell.length_c   1.000
_cell.angle_alpha   90.00
_cell.angle_beta   90.00
_cell.angle_gamma   90.00
#
_symmetry.space_group_name_H-M   'P 1'
#
loop_
_entity.id
_entity.type
_entity.pdbx_description
1 polymer ?
#
loop_
_entity_poly.entity_id
_entity_poly.type
_entity_poly.pdbx_seq_one_letter_code
_entity_poly.pdbx_strand_id
1 'polypeptide(L)'
;ASFLGWQLRSFALSYVTVVTFGLITWPAAWQSDEVAQSSPWLWMTLGVAAICLAVTTGTGWGFAYAIASGLLFAVVRMTPSGQGASLLGAFQDMINLVMNSSVVIVALGVVSNAFKELDEAEAATRKEATDAVIEEALLEERHRLDGIVHDEVMTTLVAAAHAPGDAHVAAQAQRAVDRLAQAEPPT
;
A
#
# COMPACT_ATOMS: atom_id res chain seq x y z
N ALA A 1 10.69 0.65 -0.15
CA ALA A 1 9.45 0.25 -0.85
C ALA A 1 9.45 0.56 -2.37
N SER A 2 10.01 1.69 -2.81
CA SER A 2 9.96 2.13 -4.23
C SER A 2 10.79 1.30 -5.20
N PHE A 3 11.93 0.77 -4.79
CA PHE A 3 12.83 -0.01 -5.67
C PHE A 3 12.22 -1.38 -6.04
N LEU A 4 11.63 -2.08 -5.10
CA LEU A 4 10.99 -3.38 -5.31
C LEU A 4 9.76 -3.25 -6.24
N GLY A 5 8.98 -2.19 -6.07
CA GLY A 5 7.82 -1.91 -6.93
C GLY A 5 8.20 -1.63 -8.39
N TRP A 6 9.31 -0.94 -8.62
CA TRP A 6 9.81 -0.69 -9.96
C TRP A 6 10.31 -1.98 -10.64
N GLN A 7 11.02 -2.83 -9.91
CA GLN A 7 11.47 -4.13 -10.43
C GLN A 7 10.31 -5.04 -10.81
N LEU A 8 9.29 -5.13 -9.97
CA LEU A 8 8.08 -5.93 -10.25
C LEU A 8 7.34 -5.45 -11.50
N ARG A 9 7.20 -4.12 -11.67
CA ARG A 9 6.60 -3.55 -12.87
C ARG A 9 7.40 -3.86 -14.12
N SER A 10 8.72 -3.70 -14.07
CA SER A 10 9.59 -4.01 -15.21
C SER A 10 9.52 -5.47 -15.60
N PHE A 11 9.50 -6.38 -14.62
CA PHE A 11 9.35 -7.81 -14.84
C PHE A 11 8.00 -8.14 -15.48
N ALA A 12 6.91 -7.61 -14.95
CA ALA A 12 5.56 -7.82 -15.49
C ALA A 12 5.43 -7.33 -16.94
N LEU A 13 5.94 -6.13 -17.24
CA LEU A 13 5.93 -5.58 -18.59
C LEU A 13 6.78 -6.41 -19.55
N SER A 14 7.96 -6.86 -19.12
CA SER A 14 8.81 -7.75 -19.93
C SER A 14 8.11 -9.08 -20.23
N TYR A 15 7.46 -9.67 -19.23
CA TYR A 15 6.70 -10.91 -19.38
C TYR A 15 5.53 -10.76 -20.37
N VAL A 16 4.72 -9.72 -20.21
CA VAL A 16 3.62 -9.35 -21.11
C VAL A 16 4.12 -9.18 -22.55
N THR A 17 5.24 -8.45 -22.72
CA THR A 17 5.83 -8.21 -24.03
C THR A 17 6.30 -9.51 -24.70
N VAL A 18 7.02 -10.37 -23.97
CA VAL A 18 7.52 -11.64 -24.49
C VAL A 18 6.38 -12.57 -24.89
N VAL A 19 5.34 -12.71 -24.04
CA VAL A 19 4.20 -13.57 -24.33
C VAL A 19 3.40 -13.05 -25.51
N THR A 20 3.15 -11.74 -25.61
CA THR A 20 2.43 -11.12 -26.72
C THR A 20 3.21 -11.25 -28.03
N PHE A 21 4.52 -10.99 -27.99
CA PHE A 21 5.39 -11.17 -29.14
C PHE A 21 5.42 -12.63 -29.61
N GLY A 22 5.54 -13.58 -28.68
CA GLY A 22 5.47 -15.01 -28.98
C GLY A 22 4.16 -15.41 -29.67
N LEU A 23 3.03 -14.84 -29.23
CA LEU A 23 1.73 -15.11 -29.84
C LEU A 23 1.62 -14.52 -31.26
N ILE A 24 2.11 -13.31 -31.48
CA ILE A 24 2.10 -12.66 -32.81
C ILE A 24 3.00 -13.41 -33.80
N THR A 25 4.17 -13.89 -33.36
CA THR A 25 5.12 -14.60 -34.20
C THR A 25 4.78 -16.07 -34.39
N TRP A 26 3.87 -16.62 -33.58
CA TRP A 26 3.52 -18.04 -33.62
C TRP A 26 3.12 -18.55 -35.01
N PRO A 27 2.21 -17.88 -35.78
CA PRO A 27 1.85 -18.33 -37.11
C PRO A 27 3.02 -18.32 -38.09
N ALA A 28 3.94 -17.34 -37.96
CA ALA A 28 5.13 -17.24 -38.83
C ALA A 28 6.21 -18.27 -38.50
N ALA A 29 6.28 -18.73 -37.24
CA ALA A 29 7.19 -19.77 -36.80
C ALA A 29 6.74 -21.19 -37.22
N TRP A 30 5.45 -21.34 -37.58
CA TRP A 30 4.90 -22.62 -38.04
C TRP A 30 5.32 -22.90 -39.49
N GLN A 31 6.13 -23.90 -39.68
CA GLN A 31 6.75 -24.23 -41.01
C GLN A 31 6.03 -25.41 -41.71
N SER A 32 4.94 -25.93 -41.15
CA SER A 32 4.21 -27.05 -41.73
C SER A 32 2.90 -26.57 -42.34
N ASP A 33 2.52 -27.13 -43.49
CA ASP A 33 1.19 -26.92 -44.07
C ASP A 33 0.08 -27.75 -43.38
N GLU A 34 0.48 -28.65 -42.47
CA GLU A 34 -0.44 -29.44 -41.67
C GLU A 34 -1.04 -28.63 -40.53
N VAL A 35 -2.29 -28.90 -40.22
CA VAL A 35 -3.00 -28.31 -39.10
C VAL A 35 -2.39 -28.83 -37.78
N ALA A 36 -2.07 -27.94 -36.83
CA ALA A 36 -1.53 -28.31 -35.54
C ALA A 36 -2.50 -29.25 -34.78
N GLN A 37 -1.99 -30.34 -34.22
CA GLN A 37 -2.79 -31.31 -33.46
C GLN A 37 -3.13 -30.82 -32.05
N SER A 38 -2.41 -29.84 -31.51
CA SER A 38 -2.61 -29.27 -30.19
C SER A 38 -2.66 -27.75 -30.22
N SER A 39 -3.41 -27.18 -29.32
CA SER A 39 -3.47 -25.71 -29.13
C SER A 39 -2.10 -25.17 -28.74
N PRO A 40 -1.71 -23.95 -29.20
CA PRO A 40 -0.48 -23.32 -28.77
C PRO A 40 -0.39 -23.25 -27.23
N TRP A 41 0.68 -23.78 -26.64
CA TRP A 41 0.86 -23.77 -25.19
C TRP A 41 0.89 -22.35 -24.58
N LEU A 42 1.20 -21.36 -25.41
CA LEU A 42 1.22 -19.93 -25.04
C LEU A 42 -0.14 -19.44 -24.49
N TRP A 43 -1.25 -20.07 -24.86
CA TRP A 43 -2.57 -19.61 -24.39
C TRP A 43 -2.70 -19.66 -22.85
N MET A 44 -2.04 -20.63 -22.19
CA MET A 44 -2.04 -20.73 -20.74
C MET A 44 -1.31 -19.58 -20.08
N THR A 45 -0.31 -18.99 -20.75
CA THR A 45 0.49 -17.89 -20.23
C THR A 45 -0.16 -16.53 -20.39
N LEU A 46 -1.12 -16.38 -21.30
CA LEU A 46 -1.85 -15.13 -21.53
C LEU A 46 -2.64 -14.68 -20.30
N GLY A 47 -3.33 -15.62 -19.64
CA GLY A 47 -4.05 -15.35 -18.40
C GLY A 47 -3.12 -14.87 -17.28
N VAL A 48 -1.95 -15.49 -17.15
CA VAL A 48 -0.94 -15.08 -16.17
C VAL A 48 -0.42 -13.68 -16.49
N ALA A 49 -0.18 -13.35 -17.76
CA ALA A 49 0.24 -12.01 -18.17
C ALA A 49 -0.80 -10.93 -17.82
N ALA A 50 -2.10 -11.22 -18.03
CA ALA A 50 -3.18 -10.33 -17.65
C ALA A 50 -3.23 -10.09 -16.13
N ILE A 51 -3.03 -11.14 -15.34
CA ILE A 51 -2.99 -11.06 -13.88
C ILE A 51 -1.79 -10.25 -13.40
N CYS A 52 -0.59 -10.50 -13.94
CA CYS A 52 0.62 -9.75 -13.62
C CYS A 52 0.45 -8.26 -13.91
N LEU A 53 -0.17 -7.93 -15.04
CA LEU A 53 -0.46 -6.55 -15.40
C LEU A 53 -1.49 -5.92 -14.45
N ALA A 54 -2.55 -6.65 -14.09
CA ALA A 54 -3.55 -6.18 -13.14
C ALA A 54 -2.95 -5.83 -11.76
N VAL A 55 -2.06 -6.67 -11.27
CA VAL A 55 -1.39 -6.47 -9.96
C VAL A 55 -0.44 -5.28 -9.97
N THR A 56 0.27 -5.07 -11.08
CA THR A 56 1.34 -4.05 -11.14
C THR A 56 0.88 -2.68 -11.61
N THR A 57 -0.15 -2.62 -12.46
CA THR A 57 -0.63 -1.36 -13.08
C THR A 57 -2.08 -1.03 -12.74
N GLY A 58 -2.83 -2.02 -12.24
CA GLY A 58 -4.24 -1.88 -11.87
C GLY A 58 -5.16 -2.79 -12.66
N THR A 59 -6.30 -3.11 -12.05
CA THR A 59 -7.27 -4.09 -12.54
C THR A 59 -7.79 -3.75 -13.95
N GLY A 60 -8.01 -2.46 -14.27
CA GLY A 60 -8.47 -2.02 -15.58
C GLY A 60 -7.52 -2.40 -16.72
N TRP A 61 -6.22 -2.25 -16.52
CA TRP A 61 -5.20 -2.64 -17.51
C TRP A 61 -5.12 -4.15 -17.68
N GLY A 62 -5.29 -4.91 -16.60
CA GLY A 62 -5.39 -6.37 -16.65
C GLY A 62 -6.56 -6.85 -17.52
N PHE A 63 -7.76 -6.27 -17.34
CA PHE A 63 -8.92 -6.56 -18.17
C PHE A 63 -8.72 -6.17 -19.64
N ALA A 64 -8.20 -4.96 -19.90
CA ALA A 64 -7.93 -4.50 -21.25
C ALA A 64 -6.98 -5.45 -21.99
N TYR A 65 -5.93 -5.90 -21.30
CA TYR A 65 -4.99 -6.87 -21.86
C TYR A 65 -5.63 -8.25 -22.06
N ALA A 66 -6.44 -8.75 -21.11
CA ALA A 66 -7.13 -10.03 -21.24
C ALA A 66 -8.03 -10.06 -22.48
N ILE A 67 -8.76 -8.97 -22.74
CA ILE A 67 -9.61 -8.84 -23.94
C ILE A 67 -8.77 -8.76 -25.20
N ALA A 68 -7.75 -7.90 -25.23
CA ALA A 68 -6.89 -7.72 -26.40
C ALA A 68 -6.14 -9.00 -26.76
N SER A 69 -5.55 -9.67 -25.76
CA SER A 69 -4.83 -10.95 -25.96
C SER A 69 -5.77 -12.08 -26.33
N GLY A 70 -6.99 -12.09 -25.79
CA GLY A 70 -8.03 -13.04 -26.16
C GLY A 70 -8.48 -12.90 -27.62
N LEU A 71 -8.66 -11.67 -28.11
CA LEU A 71 -8.95 -11.39 -29.52
C LEU A 71 -7.80 -11.84 -30.42
N LEU A 72 -6.56 -11.49 -30.06
CA LEU A 72 -5.39 -11.90 -30.80
C LEU A 72 -5.27 -13.43 -30.86
N PHE A 73 -5.50 -14.10 -29.71
CA PHE A 73 -5.49 -15.56 -29.64
C PHE A 73 -6.58 -16.18 -30.52
N ALA A 74 -7.80 -15.62 -30.55
CA ALA A 74 -8.87 -16.09 -31.43
C ALA A 74 -8.45 -16.04 -32.91
N VAL A 75 -7.74 -14.97 -33.33
CA VAL A 75 -7.21 -14.87 -34.70
C VAL A 75 -6.19 -15.99 -34.96
N VAL A 76 -5.25 -16.20 -34.04
CA VAL A 76 -4.24 -17.28 -34.15
C VAL A 76 -4.91 -18.65 -34.23
N ARG A 77 -5.97 -18.89 -33.45
CA ARG A 77 -6.72 -20.15 -33.45
C ARG A 77 -7.36 -20.50 -34.80
N MET A 78 -7.69 -19.50 -35.60
CA MET A 78 -8.24 -19.71 -36.94
C MET A 78 -7.18 -20.05 -37.97
N THR A 79 -5.88 -19.86 -37.67
CA THR A 79 -4.79 -20.23 -38.56
C THR A 79 -4.48 -21.74 -38.48
N PRO A 80 -3.81 -22.34 -39.47
CA PRO A 80 -3.35 -23.73 -39.39
C PRO A 80 -2.46 -24.02 -38.19
N SER A 81 -1.62 -23.05 -37.80
CA SER A 81 -0.75 -23.13 -36.61
C SER A 81 -1.53 -23.13 -35.28
N GLY A 82 -2.77 -22.67 -35.28
CA GLY A 82 -3.68 -22.63 -34.14
C GLY A 82 -4.80 -23.67 -34.20
N GLN A 83 -4.62 -24.76 -34.91
CA GLN A 83 -5.58 -25.86 -35.15
C GLN A 83 -6.70 -25.55 -36.18
N GLY A 84 -6.68 -24.43 -36.88
CA GLY A 84 -7.71 -24.11 -37.86
C GLY A 84 -9.15 -24.10 -37.28
N ALA A 85 -9.30 -23.60 -36.05
CA ALA A 85 -10.57 -23.59 -35.36
C ALA A 85 -11.64 -22.80 -36.14
N SER A 86 -12.89 -23.26 -36.06
CA SER A 86 -14.01 -22.48 -36.56
C SER A 86 -14.16 -21.15 -35.82
N LEU A 87 -14.79 -20.15 -36.44
CA LEU A 87 -15.05 -18.87 -35.80
C LEU A 87 -15.73 -19.01 -34.43
N LEU A 88 -16.69 -19.93 -34.33
CA LEU A 88 -17.41 -20.20 -33.08
C LEU A 88 -16.47 -20.80 -32.02
N GLY A 89 -15.61 -21.74 -32.40
CA GLY A 89 -14.62 -22.34 -31.49
C GLY A 89 -13.57 -21.33 -31.01
N ALA A 90 -13.03 -20.50 -31.92
CA ALA A 90 -12.11 -19.43 -31.59
C ALA A 90 -12.72 -18.39 -30.63
N PHE A 91 -14.01 -18.04 -30.86
CA PHE A 91 -14.75 -17.14 -29.99
C PHE A 91 -15.00 -17.74 -28.61
N GLN A 92 -15.34 -19.03 -28.54
CA GLN A 92 -15.48 -19.75 -27.25
C GLN A 92 -14.17 -19.79 -26.46
N ASP A 93 -13.03 -20.05 -27.11
CA ASP A 93 -11.73 -20.05 -26.47
C ASP A 93 -11.35 -18.65 -25.93
N MET A 94 -11.66 -17.60 -26.71
CA MET A 94 -11.49 -16.21 -26.26
C MET A 94 -12.32 -15.92 -25.00
N ILE A 95 -13.61 -16.28 -25.00
CA ILE A 95 -14.48 -16.09 -23.84
C ILE A 95 -13.91 -16.82 -22.62
N ASN A 96 -13.50 -18.08 -22.76
CA ASN A 96 -12.92 -18.86 -21.68
C ASN A 96 -11.66 -18.20 -21.10
N LEU A 97 -10.78 -17.69 -21.95
CA LEU A 97 -9.57 -16.98 -21.53
C LEU A 97 -9.93 -15.73 -20.72
N VAL A 98 -10.82 -14.89 -21.26
CA VAL A 98 -11.25 -13.65 -20.62
C VAL A 98 -11.95 -13.93 -19.30
N MET A 99 -12.87 -14.89 -19.25
CA MET A 99 -13.61 -15.25 -18.04
C MET A 99 -12.65 -15.77 -16.94
N ASN A 100 -11.78 -16.71 -17.26
CA ASN A 100 -10.82 -17.25 -16.28
C ASN A 100 -9.91 -16.17 -15.74
N SER A 101 -9.36 -15.32 -16.61
CA SER A 101 -8.52 -14.19 -16.19
C SER A 101 -9.29 -13.19 -15.34
N SER A 102 -10.54 -12.90 -15.71
CA SER A 102 -11.42 -11.95 -15.02
C SER A 102 -11.72 -12.39 -13.58
N VAL A 103 -12.03 -13.66 -13.37
CA VAL A 103 -12.31 -14.20 -12.02
C VAL A 103 -11.11 -13.97 -11.09
N VAL A 104 -9.90 -14.25 -11.57
CA VAL A 104 -8.68 -14.08 -10.76
C VAL A 104 -8.38 -12.59 -10.54
N ILE A 105 -8.53 -11.74 -11.57
CA ILE A 105 -8.30 -10.29 -11.46
C ILE A 105 -9.27 -9.67 -10.45
N VAL A 106 -10.56 -10.04 -10.49
CA VAL A 106 -11.55 -9.56 -9.52
C VAL A 106 -11.22 -10.04 -8.11
N ALA A 107 -10.91 -11.32 -7.93
CA ALA A 107 -10.54 -11.86 -6.62
C ALA A 107 -9.34 -11.13 -6.02
N LEU A 108 -8.29 -10.91 -6.83
CA LEU A 108 -7.11 -10.16 -6.40
C LEU A 108 -7.44 -8.69 -6.10
N GLY A 109 -8.34 -8.07 -6.87
CA GLY A 109 -8.82 -6.72 -6.63
C GLY A 109 -9.54 -6.58 -5.29
N VAL A 110 -10.43 -7.52 -4.96
CA VAL A 110 -11.13 -7.55 -3.67
C VAL A 110 -10.14 -7.73 -2.51
N VAL A 111 -9.22 -8.68 -2.63
CA VAL A 111 -8.20 -8.91 -1.61
C VAL A 111 -7.31 -7.67 -1.42
N SER A 112 -6.87 -7.06 -2.52
CA SER A 112 -6.04 -5.83 -2.46
C SER A 112 -6.77 -4.67 -1.79
N ASN A 113 -8.08 -4.50 -2.04
CA ASN A 113 -8.86 -3.46 -1.39
C ASN A 113 -9.07 -3.74 0.11
N ALA A 114 -9.33 -5.01 0.48
CA ALA A 114 -9.42 -5.40 1.88
C ALA A 114 -8.13 -5.12 2.66
N PHE A 115 -6.97 -5.36 2.06
CA PHE A 115 -5.68 -5.01 2.68
C PHE A 115 -5.50 -3.50 2.86
N LYS A 116 -5.92 -2.68 1.88
CA LYS A 116 -5.86 -1.22 2.01
C LYS A 116 -6.74 -0.71 3.16
N GLU A 117 -7.96 -1.23 3.28
CA GLU A 117 -8.87 -0.89 4.38
C GLU A 117 -8.27 -1.27 5.76
N LEU A 118 -7.60 -2.44 5.84
CA LEU A 118 -6.89 -2.86 7.05
C LEU A 118 -5.71 -1.93 7.38
N ASP A 119 -4.90 -1.57 6.39
CA ASP A 119 -3.76 -0.66 6.57
C ASP A 119 -4.23 0.72 7.05
N GLU A 120 -5.33 1.24 6.49
CA GLU A 120 -5.93 2.51 6.89
C GLU A 120 -6.48 2.45 8.31
N ALA A 121 -7.17 1.37 8.68
CA ALA A 121 -7.67 1.16 10.04
C ALA A 121 -6.54 1.03 11.07
N GLU A 122 -5.46 0.31 10.72
CA GLU A 122 -4.29 0.19 11.58
C GLU A 122 -3.56 1.55 11.75
N ALA A 123 -3.45 2.33 10.68
CA ALA A 123 -2.86 3.67 10.73
C ALA A 123 -3.69 4.62 11.61
N ALA A 124 -5.03 4.56 11.53
CA ALA A 124 -5.92 5.33 12.40
C ALA A 124 -5.75 4.95 13.87
N THR A 125 -5.74 3.65 14.18
CA THR A 125 -5.55 3.15 15.55
C THR A 125 -4.20 3.55 16.12
N ARG A 126 -3.13 3.48 15.32
CA ARG A 126 -1.79 3.93 15.74
C ARG A 126 -1.76 5.42 16.03
N LYS A 127 -2.44 6.22 15.21
CA LYS A 127 -2.53 7.67 15.43
C LYS A 127 -3.26 7.97 16.75
N GLU A 128 -4.43 7.37 17.00
CA GLU A 128 -5.17 7.53 18.24
C GLU A 128 -4.34 7.14 19.47
N ALA A 129 -3.63 6.01 19.41
CA ALA A 129 -2.75 5.58 20.48
C ALA A 129 -1.61 6.58 20.73
N THR A 130 -1.03 7.15 19.67
CA THR A 130 0.03 8.16 19.79
C THR A 130 -0.51 9.45 20.40
N ASP A 131 -1.68 9.91 19.95
CA ASP A 131 -2.32 11.12 20.46
C ASP A 131 -2.68 10.96 21.95
N ALA A 132 -3.17 9.78 22.35
CA ALA A 132 -3.46 9.48 23.76
C ALA A 132 -2.20 9.51 24.66
N VAL A 133 -1.08 8.95 24.18
CA VAL A 133 0.20 8.99 24.91
C VAL A 133 0.72 10.42 25.05
N ILE A 134 0.58 11.24 24.02
CA ILE A 134 0.98 12.66 24.08
C ILE A 134 0.09 13.42 25.09
N GLU A 135 -1.22 13.19 25.09
CA GLU A 135 -2.16 13.83 26.02
C GLU A 135 -1.83 13.43 27.48
N GLU A 136 -1.57 12.15 27.72
CA GLU A 136 -1.18 11.64 29.04
C GLU A 136 0.13 12.28 29.53
N ALA A 137 1.14 12.35 28.66
CA ALA A 137 2.42 13.00 28.98
C ALA A 137 2.26 14.50 29.29
N LEU A 138 1.37 15.20 28.57
CA LEU A 138 1.07 16.61 28.84
C LEU A 138 0.34 16.80 30.18
N LEU A 139 -0.59 15.89 30.53
CA LEU A 139 -1.26 15.92 31.83
C LEU A 139 -0.29 15.63 32.98
N GLU A 140 0.60 14.67 32.82
CA GLU A 140 1.61 14.35 33.82
C GLU A 140 2.57 15.55 34.06
N GLU A 141 3.01 16.20 32.99
CA GLU A 141 3.87 17.40 33.11
C GLU A 141 3.14 18.57 33.76
N ARG A 142 1.84 18.77 33.45
CA ARG A 142 1.03 19.78 34.16
C ARG A 142 0.90 19.47 35.66
N HIS A 143 0.61 18.24 36.04
CA HIS A 143 0.56 17.84 37.44
C HIS A 143 1.88 18.03 38.16
N ARG A 144 2.99 17.71 37.49
CA ARG A 144 4.33 17.93 38.01
C ARG A 144 4.62 19.41 38.27
N LEU A 145 4.27 20.28 37.29
CA LEU A 145 4.43 21.73 37.44
C LEU A 145 3.54 22.29 38.54
N ASP A 146 2.28 21.87 38.63
CA ASP A 146 1.35 22.26 39.71
C ASP A 146 1.88 21.86 41.08
N GLY A 147 2.47 20.67 41.22
CA GLY A 147 3.10 20.22 42.47
C GLY A 147 4.27 21.10 42.84
N ILE A 148 5.17 21.43 41.90
CA ILE A 148 6.32 22.29 42.16
C ILE A 148 5.88 23.70 42.56
N VAL A 149 4.93 24.29 41.82
CA VAL A 149 4.39 25.63 42.12
C VAL A 149 3.72 25.65 43.49
N HIS A 150 2.93 24.64 43.80
CA HIS A 150 2.22 24.56 45.10
C HIS A 150 3.22 24.47 46.27
N ASP A 151 4.22 23.60 46.17
CA ASP A 151 5.17 23.34 47.23
C ASP A 151 6.11 24.53 47.48
N GLU A 152 6.65 25.13 46.43
CA GLU A 152 7.56 26.28 46.48
C GLU A 152 6.83 27.56 46.94
N VAL A 153 5.64 27.84 46.39
CA VAL A 153 4.84 29.02 46.75
C VAL A 153 4.29 28.91 48.17
N MET A 154 3.76 27.74 48.55
CA MET A 154 3.25 27.55 49.94
C MET A 154 4.36 27.61 50.96
N THR A 155 5.51 27.01 50.70
CA THR A 155 6.68 27.09 51.61
C THR A 155 7.14 28.53 51.78
N THR A 156 7.20 29.29 50.70
CA THR A 156 7.63 30.69 50.74
C THR A 156 6.63 31.59 51.48
N LEU A 157 5.32 31.38 51.24
CA LEU A 157 4.24 32.11 51.95
C LEU A 157 4.22 31.80 53.43
N VAL A 158 4.36 30.55 53.81
CA VAL A 158 4.42 30.14 55.25
C VAL A 158 5.64 30.73 55.92
N ALA A 159 6.81 30.72 55.24
CA ALA A 159 8.04 31.36 55.79
C ALA A 159 7.86 32.87 55.94
N ALA A 160 7.26 33.55 54.97
CA ALA A 160 7.00 35.00 55.05
C ALA A 160 6.01 35.37 56.14
N ALA A 161 4.99 34.53 56.41
CA ALA A 161 3.99 34.75 57.44
C ALA A 161 4.60 34.61 58.85
N HIS A 162 5.58 33.75 59.05
CA HIS A 162 6.20 33.52 60.37
C HIS A 162 7.41 34.44 60.71
N ALA A 163 8.02 35.05 59.71
CA ALA A 163 9.18 35.95 59.92
C ALA A 163 9.11 37.16 58.97
N PRO A 164 8.17 38.11 59.20
CA PRO A 164 8.03 39.28 58.34
C PRO A 164 9.27 40.18 58.50
N GLY A 165 10.00 40.41 57.39
CA GLY A 165 11.19 41.26 57.32
C GLY A 165 12.54 40.56 57.44
N ASP A 166 12.58 39.24 57.53
CA ASP A 166 13.84 38.49 57.55
C ASP A 166 14.47 38.40 56.15
N ALA A 167 15.72 38.83 56.02
CA ALA A 167 16.50 38.83 54.80
C ALA A 167 16.66 37.40 54.24
N HIS A 168 16.54 36.36 55.08
CA HIS A 168 16.62 34.98 54.64
C HIS A 168 15.40 34.53 53.85
N VAL A 169 14.20 35.00 54.24
CA VAL A 169 12.94 34.76 53.55
C VAL A 169 12.92 35.46 52.20
N ALA A 170 13.43 36.68 52.10
CA ALA A 170 13.58 37.39 50.84
C ALA A 170 14.50 36.66 49.86
N ALA A 171 15.62 36.11 50.35
CA ALA A 171 16.53 35.33 49.52
C ALA A 171 15.96 33.97 49.10
N GLN A 172 15.06 33.40 49.90
CA GLN A 172 14.36 32.15 49.55
C GLN A 172 13.28 32.41 48.48
N ALA A 173 12.53 33.51 48.63
CA ALA A 173 11.54 33.93 47.62
C ALA A 173 12.22 34.19 46.26
N GLN A 174 13.37 34.87 46.25
CA GLN A 174 14.11 35.12 45.01
C GLN A 174 14.56 33.79 44.31
N ARG A 175 15.06 32.83 45.12
CA ARG A 175 15.44 31.51 44.59
C ARG A 175 14.25 30.73 44.03
N ALA A 176 13.06 30.85 44.61
CA ALA A 176 11.84 30.25 44.13
C ALA A 176 11.42 30.84 42.76
N VAL A 177 11.46 32.16 42.63
CA VAL A 177 11.22 32.86 41.37
C VAL A 177 12.21 32.44 40.28
N ASP A 178 13.50 32.35 40.61
CA ASP A 178 14.56 31.94 39.67
C ASP A 178 14.35 30.49 39.18
N ARG A 179 13.89 29.59 40.03
CA ARG A 179 13.55 28.21 39.66
C ARG A 179 12.31 28.11 38.74
N LEU A 180 11.27 28.89 39.03
CA LEU A 180 10.09 28.96 38.20
C LEU A 180 10.40 29.52 36.80
N ALA A 181 11.25 30.55 36.71
CA ALA A 181 11.71 31.08 35.44
C ALA A 181 12.56 30.09 34.62
N GLN A 182 13.29 29.16 35.28
CA GLN A 182 14.05 28.09 34.62
C GLN A 182 13.19 26.90 34.21
N ALA A 183 12.02 26.71 34.82
CA ALA A 183 11.09 25.65 34.51
C ALA A 183 10.15 25.98 33.32
N GLU A 184 10.10 27.27 32.88
CA GLU A 184 9.33 27.70 31.73
C GLU A 184 10.01 27.19 30.43
N PRO A 185 9.33 26.36 29.60
CA PRO A 185 9.93 25.83 28.40
C PRO A 185 10.24 26.96 27.40
N PRO A 186 11.34 26.87 26.63
CA PRO A 186 11.63 27.85 25.60
C PRO A 186 10.49 27.88 24.57
N THR A 187 9.92 29.06 24.34
CA THR A 187 8.87 29.36 23.34
C THR A 187 9.35 29.11 21.91
#